data_04b609302e82ac4daf2b0ace5a8d3680
#
_entry.id   04b609302e82ac4daf2b0ace5a8d3680
#
_cell.length_a   1.000
_cell.length_b   1.000
_cell.length_c   1.000
_cell.angle_alpha   90.00
_cell.angle_beta   90.00
_cell.angle_gamma   90.00
#
_symmetry.space_group_name_H-M   'P 1'
#
loop_
_entity.id
_entity.type
_entity.pdbx_description
1 polymer ?
#
loop_
_entity_poly.entity_id
_entity_poly.type
_entity_poly.pdbx_seq_one_letter_code
_entity_poly.pdbx_strand_id
1 'polypeptide(L)'
;KCLVIRNGYFSYRWSQIFEMGDIPSESIVLKAQRTGEGPTAPFAPAPVEGVVAMIRDEKPGVVFAPHVETSSGMLLPDDYIRQVTDAVHSVGGLFVLDCIASGDIWVDMKRLGVDVLISAPQKGWSASPCSALVMLSERALDVLGNTSSTSFACDLGKWLDIMRAYENGGHAYHATMPTDALRKFRDTMLETRDYGFDRVMQEQWELGRGVRKMLEERGFRSVAAEGYQAPGVVVCYTDDPEIQNGRKFLEQGLQIAAGVPLMCDEGEEYRSFRIGLFGLDKLHDPERSVANLEEALNRIDGT
;
A
#
# COMPACT_ATOMS: atom_id res chain seq x y z
N LYS A 1 20.15 6.69 10.41
CA LYS A 1 20.17 6.03 9.09
C LYS A 1 18.87 5.25 8.89
N CYS A 2 18.26 5.37 7.70
CA CYS A 2 17.06 4.64 7.30
C CYS A 2 17.31 3.85 6.00
N LEU A 3 16.48 2.82 5.76
CA LEU A 3 16.44 2.10 4.50
C LEU A 3 14.99 2.08 3.98
N VAL A 4 14.81 2.34 2.68
CA VAL A 4 13.51 2.31 1.99
C VAL A 4 13.53 1.23 0.93
N ILE A 5 12.61 0.28 1.02
CA ILE A 5 12.28 -0.64 -0.06
C ILE A 5 11.29 0.11 -0.96
N ARG A 6 11.76 0.44 -2.18
CA ARG A 6 10.99 1.24 -3.13
C ARG A 6 10.43 0.35 -4.23
N ASN A 7 9.13 0.08 -4.18
CA ASN A 7 8.42 -0.70 -5.19
C ASN A 7 7.65 0.18 -6.19
N GLY A 8 7.72 1.50 -6.01
CA GLY A 8 7.08 2.45 -6.90
C GLY A 8 6.97 3.86 -6.29
N TYR A 9 6.07 4.65 -6.90
CA TYR A 9 5.92 6.09 -6.61
C TYR A 9 5.48 6.39 -5.16
N PHE A 10 4.65 5.56 -4.56
CA PHE A 10 4.15 5.85 -3.21
C PHE A 10 5.20 5.49 -2.15
N SER A 11 6.00 4.48 -2.35
CA SER A 11 7.19 4.23 -1.52
C SER A 11 8.34 5.22 -1.79
N TYR A 12 8.40 5.86 -2.97
CA TYR A 12 9.30 6.99 -3.22
C TYR A 12 8.98 8.21 -2.34
N ARG A 13 7.72 8.39 -1.93
CA ARG A 13 7.34 9.48 -1.03
C ARG A 13 8.09 9.48 0.30
N TRP A 14 8.52 8.34 0.81
CA TRP A 14 9.38 8.28 1.98
C TRP A 14 10.67 9.07 1.75
N SER A 15 11.33 8.89 0.61
CA SER A 15 12.53 9.67 0.26
C SER A 15 12.23 11.17 0.17
N GLN A 16 11.12 11.56 -0.47
CA GLN A 16 10.73 12.97 -0.55
C GLN A 16 10.46 13.59 0.83
N ILE A 17 9.78 12.86 1.72
CA ILE A 17 9.51 13.31 3.10
C ILE A 17 10.83 13.46 3.87
N PHE A 18 11.75 12.52 3.71
CA PHE A 18 13.04 12.54 4.38
C PHE A 18 13.91 13.72 3.92
N GLU A 19 13.98 13.95 2.62
CA GLU A 19 14.72 15.06 2.02
C GLU A 19 14.14 16.43 2.43
N MET A 20 12.81 16.57 2.34
CA MET A 20 12.14 17.85 2.68
C MET A 20 12.18 18.16 4.18
N GLY A 21 12.18 17.14 5.02
CA GLY A 21 12.17 17.29 6.47
C GLY A 21 13.53 17.15 7.14
N ASP A 22 14.59 16.86 6.37
CA ASP A 22 15.94 16.56 6.89
C ASP A 22 15.90 15.57 8.08
N ILE A 23 15.08 14.48 7.91
CA ILE A 23 14.71 13.61 9.01
C ILE A 23 15.82 12.60 9.34
N PRO A 24 16.27 11.72 8.41
CA PRO A 24 17.37 10.80 8.69
C PRO A 24 18.71 11.42 8.34
N SER A 25 19.75 11.06 9.07
CA SER A 25 21.13 11.42 8.73
C SER A 25 21.59 10.81 7.40
N GLU A 26 20.99 9.70 7.00
CA GLU A 26 21.28 8.98 5.75
C GLU A 26 20.09 8.13 5.36
N SER A 27 19.78 8.09 4.06
CA SER A 27 18.71 7.25 3.49
C SER A 27 19.27 6.35 2.40
N ILE A 28 19.11 5.04 2.58
CA ILE A 28 19.46 4.00 1.60
C ILE A 28 18.17 3.59 0.89
N VAL A 29 18.23 3.42 -0.43
CA VAL A 29 17.05 3.02 -1.23
C VAL A 29 17.35 1.78 -2.03
N LEU A 30 16.53 0.75 -1.85
CA LEU A 30 16.53 -0.46 -2.66
C LEU A 30 15.30 -0.46 -3.57
N LYS A 31 15.53 -0.32 -4.87
CA LYS A 31 14.48 -0.18 -5.89
C LYS A 31 14.02 -1.54 -6.40
N ALA A 32 12.74 -1.64 -6.74
CA ALA A 32 12.23 -2.73 -7.56
C ALA A 32 12.96 -2.80 -8.91
N GLN A 33 13.04 -3.99 -9.47
CA GLN A 33 13.81 -4.27 -10.68
C GLN A 33 12.95 -4.98 -11.72
N ARG A 34 13.25 -4.78 -13.00
CA ARG A 34 12.64 -5.56 -14.07
C ARG A 34 13.08 -7.02 -13.99
N THR A 35 12.13 -7.94 -14.21
CA THR A 35 12.38 -9.40 -14.17
C THR A 35 12.75 -9.99 -15.53
N GLY A 36 12.86 -9.15 -16.55
CA GLY A 36 13.18 -9.58 -17.93
C GLY A 36 13.62 -8.42 -18.80
N GLU A 37 13.81 -8.69 -20.08
CA GLU A 37 14.20 -7.69 -21.07
C GLU A 37 12.98 -7.01 -21.71
N GLY A 38 13.19 -5.79 -22.17
CA GLY A 38 12.19 -5.01 -22.89
C GLY A 38 11.37 -4.04 -22.03
N PRO A 39 10.71 -3.07 -22.68
CA PRO A 39 10.08 -1.92 -22.00
C PRO A 39 8.84 -2.30 -21.19
N THR A 40 8.21 -3.44 -21.48
CA THR A 40 7.03 -3.95 -20.77
C THR A 40 7.32 -5.17 -19.91
N ALA A 41 8.61 -5.46 -19.61
CA ALA A 41 8.96 -6.50 -18.64
C ALA A 41 8.43 -6.13 -17.25
N PRO A 42 7.85 -7.08 -16.50
CA PRO A 42 7.30 -6.81 -15.17
C PRO A 42 8.39 -6.41 -14.17
N PHE A 43 7.97 -5.77 -13.08
CA PHE A 43 8.84 -5.43 -11.97
C PHE A 43 8.58 -6.37 -10.78
N ALA A 44 9.65 -6.73 -10.08
CA ALA A 44 9.62 -7.38 -8.78
C ALA A 44 10.32 -6.50 -7.74
N PRO A 45 10.01 -6.65 -6.46
CA PRO A 45 10.79 -6.03 -5.39
C PRO A 45 12.27 -6.40 -5.49
N ALA A 46 13.14 -5.60 -4.90
CA ALA A 46 14.55 -5.98 -4.77
C ALA A 46 14.66 -7.40 -4.16
N PRO A 47 15.57 -8.27 -4.66
CA PRO A 47 15.73 -9.62 -4.12
C PRO A 47 15.94 -9.61 -2.60
N VAL A 48 15.15 -10.42 -1.87
CA VAL A 48 15.13 -10.37 -0.40
C VAL A 48 16.48 -10.65 0.24
N GLU A 49 17.30 -11.52 -0.35
CA GLU A 49 18.65 -11.81 0.09
C GLU A 49 19.56 -10.58 0.05
N GLY A 50 19.42 -9.76 -1.02
CA GLY A 50 20.13 -8.49 -1.14
C GLY A 50 19.67 -7.46 -0.12
N VAL A 51 18.37 -7.40 0.15
CA VAL A 51 17.80 -6.53 1.18
C VAL A 51 18.31 -6.93 2.57
N VAL A 52 18.28 -8.22 2.90
CA VAL A 52 18.78 -8.77 4.17
C VAL A 52 20.27 -8.50 4.35
N ALA A 53 21.07 -8.69 3.31
CA ALA A 53 22.51 -8.37 3.34
C ALA A 53 22.73 -6.88 3.62
N MET A 54 22.06 -6.00 2.89
CA MET A 54 22.17 -4.55 3.08
C MET A 54 21.78 -4.11 4.49
N ILE A 55 20.69 -4.68 5.06
CA ILE A 55 20.27 -4.39 6.43
C ILE A 55 21.35 -4.78 7.43
N ARG A 56 21.97 -5.94 7.28
CA ARG A 56 23.02 -6.43 8.19
C ARG A 56 24.30 -5.60 8.11
N ASP A 57 24.67 -5.16 6.91
CA ASP A 57 25.87 -4.36 6.68
C ASP A 57 25.69 -2.92 7.16
N GLU A 58 24.59 -2.29 6.79
CA GLU A 58 24.32 -0.87 7.01
C GLU A 58 23.66 -0.55 8.36
N LYS A 59 23.04 -1.55 8.99
CA LYS A 59 22.39 -1.48 10.30
C LYS A 59 21.45 -0.27 10.43
N PRO A 60 20.47 -0.10 9.54
CA PRO A 60 19.54 1.02 9.61
C PRO A 60 18.72 0.95 10.92
N GLY A 61 18.49 2.12 11.54
CA GLY A 61 17.63 2.21 12.72
C GLY A 61 16.15 1.99 12.37
N VAL A 62 15.74 2.32 11.13
CA VAL A 62 14.37 2.08 10.65
C VAL A 62 14.41 1.65 9.19
N VAL A 63 13.62 0.63 8.86
CA VAL A 63 13.38 0.16 7.49
C VAL A 63 11.91 0.37 7.12
N PHE A 64 11.66 0.95 5.96
CA PHE A 64 10.32 1.25 5.43
C PHE A 64 10.05 0.41 4.20
N ALA A 65 8.87 -0.18 4.11
CA ALA A 65 8.40 -0.89 2.93
C ALA A 65 6.91 -0.69 2.68
N PRO A 66 6.45 -0.64 1.42
CA PRO A 66 5.04 -0.75 1.10
C PRO A 66 4.64 -2.24 1.18
N HIS A 67 3.52 -2.56 1.86
CA HIS A 67 2.90 -3.88 1.70
C HIS A 67 2.32 -4.01 0.28
N VAL A 68 1.51 -3.05 -0.11
CA VAL A 68 1.02 -2.91 -1.49
C VAL A 68 1.45 -1.56 -2.06
N GLU A 69 2.17 -1.61 -3.18
CA GLU A 69 2.54 -0.42 -3.94
C GLU A 69 1.49 -0.13 -5.02
N THR A 70 0.77 0.95 -4.86
CA THR A 70 -0.36 1.30 -5.75
C THR A 70 0.07 1.65 -7.17
N SER A 71 1.28 2.17 -7.36
CA SER A 71 1.76 2.60 -8.69
C SER A 71 2.18 1.45 -9.57
N SER A 72 2.63 0.34 -9.00
CA SER A 72 3.06 -0.86 -9.70
C SER A 72 2.12 -2.06 -9.55
N GLY A 73 1.19 -2.01 -8.59
CA GLY A 73 0.34 -3.16 -8.27
C GLY A 73 1.09 -4.31 -7.60
N MET A 74 2.26 -4.03 -7.01
CA MET A 74 3.05 -5.03 -6.28
C MET A 74 2.59 -5.20 -4.85
N LEU A 75 2.61 -6.43 -4.37
CA LEU A 75 2.40 -6.83 -2.98
C LEU A 75 3.65 -7.56 -2.49
N LEU A 76 4.13 -7.23 -1.30
CA LEU A 76 5.18 -7.99 -0.61
C LEU A 76 4.57 -9.21 0.07
N PRO A 77 4.99 -10.45 -0.29
CA PRO A 77 4.52 -11.66 0.38
C PRO A 77 4.97 -11.74 1.84
N ASP A 78 4.22 -12.48 2.65
CA ASP A 78 4.51 -12.68 4.07
C ASP A 78 5.94 -13.16 4.34
N ASP A 79 6.44 -14.10 3.53
CA ASP A 79 7.81 -14.63 3.70
C ASP A 79 8.89 -13.59 3.41
N TYR A 80 8.64 -12.69 2.46
CA TYR A 80 9.53 -11.55 2.21
C TYR A 80 9.54 -10.61 3.41
N ILE A 81 8.36 -10.23 3.91
CA ILE A 81 8.22 -9.35 5.08
C ILE A 81 8.92 -9.95 6.28
N ARG A 82 8.72 -11.25 6.56
CA ARG A 82 9.34 -11.95 7.68
C ARG A 82 10.87 -11.94 7.61
N GLN A 83 11.45 -12.25 6.46
CA GLN A 83 12.90 -12.22 6.29
C GLN A 83 13.48 -10.83 6.53
N VAL A 84 12.79 -9.79 6.05
CA VAL A 84 13.19 -8.40 6.28
C VAL A 84 13.09 -8.04 7.76
N THR A 85 11.97 -8.36 8.44
CA THR A 85 11.80 -8.06 9.86
C THR A 85 12.82 -8.77 10.74
N ASP A 86 13.10 -10.06 10.46
CA ASP A 86 14.14 -10.82 11.18
C ASP A 86 15.52 -10.17 11.03
N ALA A 87 15.86 -9.70 9.82
CA ALA A 87 17.12 -8.99 9.60
C ALA A 87 17.17 -7.64 10.34
N VAL A 88 16.09 -6.85 10.28
CA VAL A 88 15.97 -5.56 10.97
C VAL A 88 16.11 -5.74 12.49
N HIS A 89 15.42 -6.72 13.05
CA HIS A 89 15.50 -7.00 14.49
C HIS A 89 16.90 -7.48 14.90
N SER A 90 17.59 -8.24 14.05
CA SER A 90 18.96 -8.71 14.34
C SER A 90 19.97 -7.57 14.50
N VAL A 91 19.70 -6.41 13.94
CA VAL A 91 20.56 -5.21 14.05
C VAL A 91 20.00 -4.14 15.01
N GLY A 92 18.88 -4.43 15.69
CA GLY A 92 18.26 -3.54 16.66
C GLY A 92 17.35 -2.45 16.06
N GLY A 93 17.05 -2.51 14.76
CA GLY A 93 16.17 -1.58 14.05
C GLY A 93 14.67 -1.82 14.26
N LEU A 94 13.84 -0.94 13.70
CA LEU A 94 12.37 -1.06 13.59
C LEU A 94 11.96 -1.25 12.13
N PHE A 95 10.93 -2.06 11.91
CA PHE A 95 10.33 -2.24 10.59
C PHE A 95 8.97 -1.55 10.50
N VAL A 96 8.83 -0.65 9.52
CA VAL A 96 7.60 0.11 9.21
C VAL A 96 7.00 -0.44 7.92
N LEU A 97 5.78 -0.95 7.99
CA LEU A 97 5.03 -1.47 6.85
C LEU A 97 3.88 -0.54 6.50
N ASP A 98 3.92 0.00 5.29
CA ASP A 98 2.86 0.83 4.74
C ASP A 98 1.76 -0.05 4.12
N CYS A 99 0.67 -0.19 4.84
CA CYS A 99 -0.53 -0.94 4.44
C CYS A 99 -1.66 -0.04 3.94
N ILE A 100 -1.38 1.20 3.55
CA ILE A 100 -2.40 2.14 3.07
C ILE A 100 -3.18 1.56 1.88
N ALA A 101 -2.48 0.91 0.95
CA ALA A 101 -3.08 0.33 -0.25
C ALA A 101 -3.28 -1.19 -0.19
N SER A 102 -3.17 -1.79 0.99
CA SER A 102 -3.36 -3.25 1.17
C SER A 102 -4.78 -3.71 0.84
N GLY A 103 -5.75 -2.79 0.84
CA GLY A 103 -7.14 -3.16 0.68
C GLY A 103 -7.60 -4.00 1.88
N ASP A 104 -8.30 -5.07 1.57
CA ASP A 104 -8.82 -6.01 2.57
C ASP A 104 -7.88 -7.24 2.75
N ILE A 105 -6.58 -7.04 2.53
CA ILE A 105 -5.54 -8.02 2.82
C ILE A 105 -4.93 -7.70 4.18
N TRP A 106 -5.32 -8.50 5.17
CA TRP A 106 -4.96 -8.26 6.56
C TRP A 106 -3.55 -8.76 6.87
N VAL A 107 -2.78 -7.93 7.56
CA VAL A 107 -1.42 -8.23 8.01
C VAL A 107 -1.44 -8.58 9.49
N ASP A 108 -0.99 -9.77 9.84
CA ASP A 108 -0.74 -10.14 11.24
C ASP A 108 0.63 -9.61 11.68
N MET A 109 0.63 -8.43 12.34
CA MET A 109 1.84 -7.75 12.79
C MET A 109 2.71 -8.62 13.71
N LYS A 110 2.07 -9.40 14.61
CA LYS A 110 2.81 -10.24 15.59
C LYS A 110 3.50 -11.38 14.89
N ARG A 111 2.79 -12.07 14.01
CA ARG A 111 3.32 -13.22 13.27
C ARG A 111 4.46 -12.81 12.33
N LEU A 112 4.37 -11.64 11.71
CA LEU A 112 5.35 -11.14 10.76
C LEU A 112 6.45 -10.27 11.40
N GLY A 113 6.31 -9.91 12.67
CA GLY A 113 7.29 -9.10 13.38
C GLY A 113 7.26 -7.61 12.99
N VAL A 114 6.16 -7.11 12.41
CA VAL A 114 6.04 -5.70 12.01
C VAL A 114 5.97 -4.81 13.25
N ASP A 115 6.83 -3.80 13.33
CA ASP A 115 6.89 -2.90 14.47
C ASP A 115 5.91 -1.73 14.37
N VAL A 116 5.78 -1.16 13.17
CA VAL A 116 4.84 -0.09 12.87
C VAL A 116 4.07 -0.44 11.61
N LEU A 117 2.74 -0.47 11.69
CA LEU A 117 1.89 -0.64 10.53
C LEU A 117 1.10 0.64 10.31
N ILE A 118 1.11 1.16 9.07
CA ILE A 118 0.41 2.37 8.69
C ILE A 118 -0.74 2.00 7.76
N SER A 119 -1.94 2.55 8.02
CA SER A 119 -3.10 2.41 7.14
C SER A 119 -3.88 3.72 7.04
N ALA A 120 -4.93 3.74 6.22
CA ALA A 120 -5.75 4.92 6.00
C ALA A 120 -7.20 4.56 5.66
N PRO A 121 -8.18 5.44 5.97
CA PRO A 121 -9.60 5.16 5.79
C PRO A 121 -10.07 5.03 4.33
N GLN A 122 -9.42 5.74 3.39
CA GLN A 122 -9.93 5.97 2.03
C GLN A 122 -9.55 4.89 1.00
N LYS A 123 -9.00 3.76 1.42
CA LYS A 123 -8.66 2.62 0.56
C LYS A 123 -9.56 1.43 0.91
N GLY A 124 -9.07 0.35 1.47
CA GLY A 124 -9.85 -0.84 1.81
C GLY A 124 -11.09 -0.54 2.65
N TRP A 125 -11.00 0.34 3.61
CA TRP A 125 -12.13 0.73 4.46
C TRP A 125 -13.23 1.54 3.76
N SER A 126 -13.01 2.05 2.56
CA SER A 126 -13.99 2.80 1.74
C SER A 126 -14.64 4.00 2.43
N ALA A 127 -13.93 4.61 3.37
CA ALA A 127 -14.35 5.84 4.04
C ALA A 127 -13.66 7.08 3.46
N SER A 128 -14.09 8.27 3.87
CA SER A 128 -13.40 9.51 3.52
C SER A 128 -12.05 9.60 4.25
N PRO A 129 -11.00 10.20 3.63
CA PRO A 129 -9.73 10.43 4.31
C PRO A 129 -9.94 11.38 5.49
N CYS A 130 -9.63 10.94 6.71
CA CYS A 130 -9.88 11.71 7.93
C CYS A 130 -8.82 11.55 9.00
N SER A 131 -7.98 10.53 8.90
CA SER A 131 -6.94 10.23 9.89
C SER A 131 -5.85 9.35 9.31
N ALA A 132 -4.70 9.32 9.95
CA ALA A 132 -3.76 8.23 9.81
C ALA A 132 -4.12 7.12 10.83
N LEU A 133 -3.93 5.88 10.43
CA LEU A 133 -4.04 4.72 11.30
C LEU A 133 -2.62 4.19 11.52
N VAL A 134 -2.16 4.22 12.78
CA VAL A 134 -0.80 3.81 13.12
C VAL A 134 -0.89 2.79 14.24
N MET A 135 -0.52 1.55 13.94
CA MET A 135 -0.45 0.47 14.92
C MET A 135 1.00 0.25 15.32
N LEU A 136 1.24 0.13 16.62
CA LEU A 136 2.59 0.03 17.21
C LEU A 136 2.75 -1.31 17.95
N SER A 137 3.85 -2.01 17.70
CA SER A 137 4.28 -3.15 18.52
C SER A 137 4.78 -2.69 19.89
N GLU A 138 4.92 -3.60 20.84
CA GLU A 138 5.55 -3.28 22.14
C GLU A 138 6.96 -2.71 21.96
N ARG A 139 7.72 -3.26 21.03
CA ARG A 139 9.05 -2.77 20.67
C ARG A 139 9.03 -1.32 20.17
N ALA A 140 8.07 -0.98 19.29
CA ALA A 140 7.89 0.39 18.81
C ALA A 140 7.45 1.34 19.92
N LEU A 141 6.59 0.88 20.85
CA LEU A 141 6.18 1.65 22.02
C LEU A 141 7.34 1.95 22.96
N ASP A 142 8.23 1.00 23.20
CA ASP A 142 9.43 1.20 24.02
C ASP A 142 10.36 2.26 23.40
N VAL A 143 10.58 2.22 22.08
CA VAL A 143 11.38 3.24 21.38
C VAL A 143 10.68 4.59 21.43
N LEU A 144 9.36 4.64 21.18
CA LEU A 144 8.57 5.88 21.24
C LEU A 144 8.68 6.55 22.61
N GLY A 145 8.61 5.76 23.70
CA GLY A 145 8.73 6.26 25.07
C GLY A 145 10.08 6.89 25.42
N ASN A 146 11.12 6.58 24.64
CA ASN A 146 12.50 7.08 24.83
C ASN A 146 12.91 8.14 23.80
N THR A 147 11.97 8.61 22.97
CA THR A 147 12.20 9.63 21.93
C THR A 147 11.30 10.84 22.14
N SER A 148 11.60 11.92 21.47
CA SER A 148 10.76 13.13 21.45
C SER A 148 10.53 13.57 20.01
N SER A 149 9.29 13.98 19.71
CA SER A 149 8.94 14.54 18.41
C SER A 149 9.30 16.01 18.31
N THR A 150 9.74 16.44 17.13
CA THR A 150 9.89 17.85 16.76
C THR A 150 8.67 18.39 16.00
N SER A 151 7.67 17.51 15.73
CA SER A 151 6.44 17.87 15.05
C SER A 151 5.28 17.96 16.03
N PHE A 152 4.53 19.06 16.02
CA PHE A 152 3.32 19.17 16.81
C PHE A 152 2.21 18.23 16.30
N ALA A 153 1.94 18.21 15.01
CA ALA A 153 0.82 17.47 14.41
C ALA A 153 1.08 15.96 14.32
N CYS A 154 2.36 15.55 14.13
CA CYS A 154 2.76 14.16 13.94
C CYS A 154 3.42 13.55 15.18
N ASP A 155 3.22 14.12 16.36
CA ASP A 155 3.72 13.58 17.63
C ASP A 155 2.92 12.33 18.03
N LEU A 156 3.45 11.14 17.69
CA LEU A 156 2.80 9.87 18.00
C LEU A 156 2.64 9.65 19.52
N GLY A 157 3.56 10.16 20.34
CA GLY A 157 3.46 10.08 21.78
C GLY A 157 2.23 10.82 22.31
N LYS A 158 2.00 12.04 21.81
CA LYS A 158 0.80 12.83 22.16
C LYS A 158 -0.48 12.18 21.67
N TRP A 159 -0.51 11.65 20.46
CA TRP A 159 -1.69 10.92 19.95
C TRP A 159 -1.95 9.65 20.74
N LEU A 160 -0.92 8.93 21.16
CA LEU A 160 -1.07 7.75 22.03
C LEU A 160 -1.67 8.12 23.40
N ASP A 161 -1.23 9.23 24.02
CA ASP A 161 -1.80 9.73 25.28
C ASP A 161 -3.30 10.05 25.12
N ILE A 162 -3.70 10.66 24.00
CA ILE A 162 -5.11 10.93 23.67
C ILE A 162 -5.90 9.62 23.56
N MET A 163 -5.40 8.65 22.79
CA MET A 163 -6.07 7.35 22.63
C MET A 163 -6.25 6.64 23.95
N ARG A 164 -5.22 6.59 24.79
CA ARG A 164 -5.28 5.98 26.13
C ARG A 164 -6.27 6.67 27.07
N ALA A 165 -6.38 7.99 26.99
CA ALA A 165 -7.39 8.72 27.77
C ALA A 165 -8.81 8.29 27.39
N TYR A 166 -9.10 8.15 26.10
CA TYR A 166 -10.42 7.66 25.64
C TYR A 166 -10.65 6.19 25.98
N GLU A 167 -9.66 5.32 25.84
CA GLU A 167 -9.75 3.89 26.22
C GLU A 167 -10.06 3.72 27.70
N ASN A 168 -9.57 4.61 28.56
CA ASN A 168 -9.83 4.64 30.00
C ASN A 168 -11.14 5.36 30.37
N GLY A 169 -12.01 5.67 29.40
CA GLY A 169 -13.32 6.31 29.63
C GLY A 169 -13.26 7.81 29.91
N GLY A 170 -12.09 8.44 29.79
CA GLY A 170 -11.90 9.89 29.87
C GLY A 170 -11.92 10.56 28.50
N HIS A 171 -11.37 11.78 28.47
CA HIS A 171 -11.11 12.50 27.24
C HIS A 171 -9.83 13.34 27.39
N ALA A 172 -9.18 13.61 26.25
CA ALA A 172 -8.06 14.54 26.20
C ALA A 172 -8.05 15.24 24.83
N TYR A 173 -7.40 16.38 24.75
CA TYR A 173 -7.33 17.21 23.57
C TYR A 173 -5.88 17.55 23.21
N HIS A 174 -5.54 17.38 21.96
CA HIS A 174 -4.29 17.83 21.38
C HIS A 174 -4.52 18.71 20.15
N ALA A 175 -5.36 18.25 19.21
CA ALA A 175 -5.77 18.96 18.02
C ALA A 175 -7.19 18.59 17.63
N THR A 176 -7.87 19.49 16.91
CA THR A 176 -9.24 19.25 16.43
C THR A 176 -9.25 18.18 15.36
N MET A 177 -10.11 17.18 15.53
CA MET A 177 -10.29 16.06 14.60
C MET A 177 -11.60 16.20 13.82
N PRO A 178 -11.68 15.66 12.57
CA PRO A 178 -12.89 15.65 11.76
C PRO A 178 -13.89 14.60 12.28
N THR A 179 -14.60 14.89 13.35
CA THR A 179 -15.41 13.93 14.13
C THR A 179 -16.52 13.26 13.32
N ASP A 180 -17.15 13.97 12.36
CA ASP A 180 -18.17 13.40 11.49
C ASP A 180 -17.60 12.35 10.54
N ALA A 181 -16.42 12.60 9.97
CA ALA A 181 -15.73 11.65 9.11
C ALA A 181 -15.19 10.44 9.91
N LEU A 182 -14.70 10.66 11.13
CA LEU A 182 -14.29 9.58 12.03
C LEU A 182 -15.45 8.68 12.42
N ARG A 183 -16.64 9.26 12.69
CA ARG A 183 -17.86 8.48 12.97
C ARG A 183 -18.23 7.61 11.76
N LYS A 184 -18.23 8.18 10.57
CA LYS A 184 -18.51 7.43 9.34
C LYS A 184 -17.48 6.32 9.12
N PHE A 185 -16.22 6.61 9.37
CA PHE A 185 -15.16 5.61 9.26
C PHE A 185 -15.37 4.46 10.26
N ARG A 186 -15.70 4.75 11.53
CA ARG A 186 -16.09 3.71 12.50
C ARG A 186 -17.21 2.83 11.95
N ASP A 187 -18.24 3.44 11.37
CA ASP A 187 -19.41 2.71 10.85
C ASP A 187 -19.00 1.76 9.70
N THR A 188 -18.11 2.19 8.79
CA THR A 188 -17.58 1.30 7.73
C THR A 188 -16.70 0.18 8.28
N MET A 189 -15.91 0.43 9.34
CA MET A 189 -15.15 -0.63 10.02
C MET A 189 -16.08 -1.68 10.63
N LEU A 190 -17.17 -1.25 11.29
CA LEU A 190 -18.16 -2.15 11.85
C LEU A 190 -18.88 -2.96 10.76
N GLU A 191 -19.24 -2.32 9.66
CA GLU A 191 -19.84 -3.00 8.49
C GLU A 191 -18.90 -4.08 7.94
N THR A 192 -17.63 -3.78 7.74
CA THR A 192 -16.61 -4.75 7.28
C THR A 192 -16.45 -5.89 8.26
N ARG A 193 -16.39 -5.61 9.58
CA ARG A 193 -16.33 -6.65 10.63
C ARG A 193 -17.55 -7.55 10.60
N ASP A 194 -18.74 -6.98 10.51
CA ASP A 194 -20.01 -7.73 10.55
C ASP A 194 -20.20 -8.55 9.26
N TYR A 195 -19.64 -8.11 8.15
CA TYR A 195 -19.56 -8.88 6.89
C TYR A 195 -18.58 -10.05 7.00
N GLY A 196 -17.50 -9.90 7.75
CA GLY A 196 -16.50 -10.91 8.05
C GLY A 196 -15.15 -10.68 7.36
N PHE A 197 -14.10 -10.46 8.13
CA PHE A 197 -12.75 -10.14 7.63
C PHE A 197 -12.17 -11.23 6.69
N ASP A 198 -12.33 -12.51 7.03
CA ASP A 198 -11.84 -13.61 6.20
C ASP A 198 -12.57 -13.67 4.85
N ARG A 199 -13.89 -13.43 4.88
CA ARG A 199 -14.70 -13.40 3.68
C ARG A 199 -14.29 -12.25 2.75
N VAL A 200 -14.16 -11.04 3.29
CA VAL A 200 -13.73 -9.86 2.53
C VAL A 200 -12.37 -10.12 1.87
N MET A 201 -11.41 -10.69 2.62
CA MET A 201 -10.10 -11.02 2.10
C MET A 201 -10.16 -12.04 0.96
N GLN A 202 -10.97 -13.11 1.10
CA GLN A 202 -11.16 -14.09 0.05
C GLN A 202 -11.75 -13.45 -1.22
N GLU A 203 -12.81 -12.67 -1.08
CA GLU A 203 -13.48 -11.97 -2.19
C GLU A 203 -12.55 -10.94 -2.86
N GLN A 204 -11.68 -10.28 -2.09
CA GLN A 204 -10.65 -9.39 -2.66
C GLN A 204 -9.69 -10.16 -3.56
N TRP A 205 -9.24 -11.34 -3.15
CA TRP A 205 -8.40 -12.20 -3.98
C TRP A 205 -9.13 -12.71 -5.23
N GLU A 206 -10.40 -13.09 -5.11
CA GLU A 206 -11.24 -13.55 -6.23
C GLU A 206 -11.41 -12.42 -7.26
N LEU A 207 -11.79 -11.24 -6.81
CA LEU A 207 -11.95 -10.07 -7.68
C LEU A 207 -10.62 -9.69 -8.37
N GLY A 208 -9.53 -9.63 -7.63
CA GLY A 208 -8.22 -9.27 -8.18
C GLY A 208 -7.75 -10.25 -9.25
N ARG A 209 -7.92 -11.56 -9.00
CA ARG A 209 -7.58 -12.60 -10.00
C ARG A 209 -8.48 -12.53 -11.23
N GLY A 210 -9.78 -12.33 -11.03
CA GLY A 210 -10.75 -12.22 -12.14
C GLY A 210 -10.45 -11.04 -13.05
N VAL A 211 -10.22 -9.85 -12.49
CA VAL A 211 -9.86 -8.64 -13.25
C VAL A 211 -8.53 -8.83 -13.98
N ARG A 212 -7.51 -9.37 -13.31
CA ARG A 212 -6.20 -9.60 -13.93
C ARG A 212 -6.29 -10.55 -15.11
N LYS A 213 -6.94 -11.69 -14.92
CA LYS A 213 -7.14 -12.69 -15.98
C LYS A 213 -7.84 -12.07 -17.20
N MET A 214 -8.93 -11.34 -16.97
CA MET A 214 -9.68 -10.68 -18.05
C MET A 214 -8.84 -9.66 -18.82
N LEU A 215 -7.98 -8.88 -18.13
CA LEU A 215 -7.07 -7.92 -18.76
C LEU A 215 -5.95 -8.63 -19.54
N GLU A 216 -5.39 -9.71 -19.03
CA GLU A 216 -4.36 -10.51 -19.69
C GLU A 216 -4.90 -11.18 -20.98
N GLU A 217 -6.13 -11.71 -20.94
CA GLU A 217 -6.81 -12.25 -22.14
C GLU A 217 -7.05 -11.20 -23.22
N ARG A 218 -7.10 -9.91 -22.87
CA ARG A 218 -7.16 -8.77 -23.78
C ARG A 218 -5.78 -8.23 -24.20
N GLY A 219 -4.71 -8.90 -23.78
CA GLY A 219 -3.34 -8.53 -24.15
C GLY A 219 -2.69 -7.46 -23.27
N PHE A 220 -3.33 -6.98 -22.20
CA PHE A 220 -2.71 -6.09 -21.24
C PHE A 220 -1.70 -6.85 -20.38
N ARG A 221 -0.48 -6.33 -20.28
CA ARG A 221 0.58 -6.94 -19.49
C ARG A 221 0.64 -6.32 -18.09
N SER A 222 0.72 -7.16 -17.07
CA SER A 222 0.90 -6.70 -15.69
C SER A 222 2.23 -5.98 -15.49
N VAL A 223 2.21 -4.89 -14.74
CA VAL A 223 3.44 -4.22 -14.27
C VAL A 223 4.10 -5.01 -13.14
N ALA A 224 3.31 -5.59 -12.23
CA ALA A 224 3.83 -6.47 -11.17
C ALA A 224 4.15 -7.85 -11.72
N ALA A 225 5.32 -8.38 -11.37
CA ALA A 225 5.72 -9.75 -11.70
C ALA A 225 4.84 -10.78 -10.98
N GLU A 226 4.76 -11.97 -11.57
CA GLU A 226 4.08 -13.11 -10.95
C GLU A 226 4.63 -13.37 -9.54
N GLY A 227 3.76 -13.72 -8.59
CA GLY A 227 4.09 -13.88 -7.19
C GLY A 227 4.08 -12.59 -6.36
N TYR A 228 4.07 -11.42 -7.00
CA TYR A 228 4.02 -10.10 -6.36
C TYR A 228 2.79 -9.29 -6.71
N GLN A 229 1.79 -9.89 -7.31
CA GLN A 229 0.60 -9.20 -7.82
C GLN A 229 -0.42 -8.93 -6.73
N ALA A 230 -0.71 -7.66 -6.44
CA ALA A 230 -1.69 -7.26 -5.46
C ALA A 230 -3.13 -7.51 -5.96
N PRO A 231 -4.04 -8.01 -5.10
CA PRO A 231 -5.44 -8.24 -5.51
C PRO A 231 -6.31 -6.97 -5.43
N GLY A 232 -5.93 -5.98 -4.63
CA GLY A 232 -6.72 -4.76 -4.43
C GLY A 232 -6.43 -3.66 -5.46
N VAL A 233 -5.34 -3.80 -6.23
CA VAL A 233 -4.96 -2.85 -7.28
C VAL A 233 -4.30 -3.62 -8.43
N VAL A 234 -4.86 -3.49 -9.63
CA VAL A 234 -4.30 -4.08 -10.85
C VAL A 234 -3.68 -2.97 -11.69
N VAL A 235 -2.41 -3.12 -12.04
CA VAL A 235 -1.67 -2.16 -12.86
C VAL A 235 -1.16 -2.85 -14.10
N CYS A 236 -1.50 -2.30 -15.25
CA CYS A 236 -1.09 -2.85 -16.54
C CYS A 236 -0.41 -1.79 -17.39
N TYR A 237 0.50 -2.24 -18.25
CA TYR A 237 1.09 -1.43 -19.32
C TYR A 237 0.05 -1.03 -20.35
N THR A 238 0.26 0.12 -21.00
CA THR A 238 -0.53 0.57 -22.15
C THR A 238 0.29 1.49 -23.02
N ASP A 239 0.06 1.44 -24.34
CA ASP A 239 0.60 2.40 -25.30
C ASP A 239 -0.40 3.52 -25.60
N ASP A 240 -1.64 3.38 -25.17
CA ASP A 240 -2.73 4.33 -25.40
C ASP A 240 -2.76 5.42 -24.32
N PRO A 241 -2.50 6.70 -24.67
CA PRO A 241 -2.52 7.81 -23.71
C PRO A 241 -3.90 8.04 -23.07
N GLU A 242 -4.99 7.70 -23.76
CA GLU A 242 -6.35 7.90 -23.25
C GLU A 242 -6.79 6.77 -22.32
N ILE A 243 -6.19 5.58 -22.44
CA ILE A 243 -6.27 4.53 -21.42
C ILE A 243 -5.40 4.92 -20.23
N GLN A 244 -4.16 5.38 -20.46
CA GLN A 244 -3.24 5.79 -19.40
C GLN A 244 -3.84 6.84 -18.45
N ASN A 245 -4.49 7.87 -19.00
CA ASN A 245 -5.09 8.95 -18.22
C ASN A 245 -6.51 8.65 -17.73
N GLY A 246 -7.09 7.51 -18.13
CA GLY A 246 -8.43 7.05 -17.74
C GLY A 246 -9.59 7.66 -18.50
N ARG A 247 -9.33 8.48 -19.53
CA ARG A 247 -10.39 9.18 -20.31
C ARG A 247 -11.37 8.22 -20.99
N LYS A 248 -10.85 7.18 -21.68
CA LYS A 248 -11.70 6.18 -22.33
C LYS A 248 -12.62 5.45 -21.35
N PHE A 249 -12.13 5.15 -20.15
CA PHE A 249 -12.94 4.55 -19.09
C PHE A 249 -14.00 5.51 -18.58
N LEU A 250 -13.64 6.78 -18.39
CA LEU A 250 -14.59 7.80 -17.91
C LEU A 250 -15.75 8.00 -18.91
N GLU A 251 -15.48 7.96 -20.20
CA GLU A 251 -16.51 8.01 -21.26
C GLU A 251 -17.47 6.82 -21.20
N GLN A 252 -17.07 5.70 -20.59
CA GLN A 252 -17.93 4.54 -20.31
C GLN A 252 -18.54 4.55 -18.90
N GLY A 253 -18.42 5.66 -18.17
CA GLY A 253 -18.95 5.80 -16.82
C GLY A 253 -18.11 5.15 -15.72
N LEU A 254 -16.86 4.75 -16.02
CA LEU A 254 -15.92 4.19 -15.05
C LEU A 254 -14.79 5.15 -14.77
N GLN A 255 -14.51 5.40 -13.48
CA GLN A 255 -13.35 6.15 -13.05
C GLN A 255 -12.24 5.19 -12.62
N ILE A 256 -11.12 5.22 -13.34
CA ILE A 256 -9.89 4.53 -12.97
C ILE A 256 -8.81 5.51 -12.54
N ALA A 257 -7.69 5.01 -12.07
CA ALA A 257 -6.54 5.85 -11.73
C ALA A 257 -5.54 5.91 -12.88
N ALA A 258 -5.11 7.10 -13.26
CA ALA A 258 -4.06 7.29 -14.25
C ALA A 258 -2.75 6.62 -13.80
N GLY A 259 -1.98 6.12 -14.77
CA GLY A 259 -0.63 5.64 -14.52
C GLY A 259 0.29 6.76 -14.06
N VAL A 260 1.23 6.43 -13.19
CA VAL A 260 2.26 7.33 -12.67
C VAL A 260 3.63 6.65 -12.77
N PRO A 261 4.74 7.42 -12.81
CA PRO A 261 6.07 6.83 -12.80
C PRO A 261 6.29 5.97 -11.56
N LEU A 262 7.17 4.99 -11.63
CA LEU A 262 7.53 4.14 -10.49
C LEU A 262 8.64 4.76 -9.64
N MET A 263 9.51 5.55 -10.22
CA MET A 263 10.75 6.04 -9.62
C MET A 263 11.73 4.90 -9.29
N CYS A 264 11.72 3.88 -10.16
CA CYS A 264 12.52 2.65 -10.09
C CYS A 264 13.36 2.44 -11.36
N ASP A 265 13.77 3.53 -12.00
CA ASP A 265 14.59 3.55 -13.23
C ASP A 265 13.88 2.86 -14.42
N GLU A 266 12.56 3.01 -14.51
CA GLU A 266 11.70 2.37 -15.50
C GLU A 266 11.86 2.89 -16.94
N GLY A 267 12.47 4.06 -17.09
CA GLY A 267 12.66 4.73 -18.38
C GLY A 267 11.49 5.64 -18.79
N GLU A 268 11.74 6.53 -19.75
CA GLU A 268 10.77 7.56 -20.20
C GLU A 268 9.58 6.96 -20.98
N GLU A 269 9.76 5.78 -21.55
CA GLU A 269 8.73 5.05 -22.31
C GLU A 269 7.67 4.39 -21.42
N TYR A 270 7.90 4.36 -20.10
CA TYR A 270 6.98 3.68 -19.16
C TYR A 270 5.61 4.34 -19.14
N ARG A 271 4.58 3.56 -19.48
CA ARG A 271 3.17 3.97 -19.38
C ARG A 271 2.34 2.85 -18.81
N SER A 272 1.45 3.18 -17.90
CA SER A 272 0.55 2.24 -17.26
C SER A 272 -0.79 2.89 -16.93
N PHE A 273 -1.76 2.07 -16.60
CA PHE A 273 -3.03 2.48 -15.97
C PHE A 273 -3.30 1.59 -14.76
N ARG A 274 -4.16 2.07 -13.86
CA ARG A 274 -4.40 1.43 -12.58
C ARG A 274 -5.89 1.27 -12.32
N ILE A 275 -6.30 0.05 -11.95
CA ILE A 275 -7.68 -0.27 -11.56
C ILE A 275 -7.69 -0.58 -10.08
N GLY A 276 -8.35 0.28 -9.27
CA GLY A 276 -8.57 0.07 -7.85
C GLY A 276 -9.82 -0.78 -7.62
N LEU A 277 -9.68 -1.81 -6.80
CA LEU A 277 -10.72 -2.83 -6.54
C LEU A 277 -11.17 -2.81 -5.07
N PHE A 278 -10.99 -1.68 -4.39
CA PHE A 278 -11.39 -1.52 -3.00
C PHE A 278 -12.90 -1.33 -2.86
N GLY A 279 -13.44 -1.76 -1.73
CA GLY A 279 -14.79 -1.47 -1.29
C GLY A 279 -15.74 -2.65 -1.35
N LEU A 280 -16.56 -2.79 -0.30
CA LEU A 280 -17.54 -3.87 -0.16
C LEU A 280 -18.56 -3.90 -1.31
N ASP A 281 -18.86 -2.75 -1.93
CA ASP A 281 -19.73 -2.66 -3.11
C ASP A 281 -19.27 -3.51 -4.29
N LYS A 282 -17.96 -3.71 -4.43
CA LYS A 282 -17.35 -4.58 -5.45
C LYS A 282 -17.16 -6.00 -4.96
N LEU A 283 -16.79 -6.15 -3.68
CA LEU A 283 -16.44 -7.43 -3.07
C LEU A 283 -17.66 -8.33 -2.83
N HIS A 284 -18.85 -7.74 -2.60
CA HIS A 284 -20.10 -8.49 -2.44
C HIS A 284 -20.46 -9.34 -3.67
N ASP A 285 -19.96 -9.00 -4.85
CA ASP A 285 -20.21 -9.74 -6.09
C ASP A 285 -19.01 -9.53 -7.05
N PRO A 286 -17.93 -10.31 -6.85
CA PRO A 286 -16.73 -10.20 -7.70
C PRO A 286 -17.01 -10.48 -9.18
N GLU A 287 -17.87 -11.45 -9.48
CA GLU A 287 -18.22 -11.82 -10.87
C GLU A 287 -18.90 -10.65 -11.59
N ARG A 288 -19.88 -10.01 -10.97
CA ARG A 288 -20.54 -8.83 -11.50
C ARG A 288 -19.57 -7.66 -11.68
N SER A 289 -18.64 -7.48 -10.74
CA SER A 289 -17.65 -6.42 -10.80
C SER A 289 -16.68 -6.61 -11.96
N VAL A 290 -16.27 -7.85 -12.24
CA VAL A 290 -15.46 -8.21 -13.41
C VAL A 290 -16.27 -7.98 -14.69
N ALA A 291 -17.51 -8.47 -14.77
CA ALA A 291 -18.37 -8.32 -15.93
C ALA A 291 -18.64 -6.85 -16.29
N ASN A 292 -18.88 -5.99 -15.31
CA ASN A 292 -19.08 -4.55 -15.53
C ASN A 292 -17.83 -3.89 -16.14
N LEU A 293 -16.62 -4.27 -15.68
CA LEU A 293 -15.38 -3.76 -16.24
C LEU A 293 -15.17 -4.30 -17.67
N GLU A 294 -15.48 -5.57 -17.89
CA GLU A 294 -15.39 -6.21 -19.21
C GLU A 294 -16.31 -5.55 -20.23
N GLU A 295 -17.55 -5.26 -19.85
CA GLU A 295 -18.50 -4.56 -20.71
C GLU A 295 -18.03 -3.15 -21.09
N ALA A 296 -17.41 -2.42 -20.16
CA ALA A 296 -16.81 -1.12 -20.46
C ALA A 296 -15.64 -1.23 -21.44
N LEU A 297 -14.77 -2.23 -21.27
CA LEU A 297 -13.67 -2.48 -22.19
C LEU A 297 -14.17 -2.88 -23.60
N ASN A 298 -15.22 -3.71 -23.69
CA ASN A 298 -15.85 -4.02 -24.98
C ASN A 298 -16.29 -2.74 -25.70
N ARG A 299 -16.92 -1.80 -25.00
CA ARG A 299 -17.31 -0.51 -25.60
C ARG A 299 -16.12 0.36 -26.00
N ILE A 300 -15.01 0.31 -25.25
CA ILE A 300 -13.76 1.02 -25.57
C ILE A 300 -13.13 0.44 -26.84
N ASP A 301 -13.14 -0.87 -27.00
CA ASP A 301 -12.58 -1.60 -28.13
C ASP A 301 -13.50 -1.59 -29.37
N GLY A 302 -14.75 -1.14 -29.22
CA GLY A 302 -15.75 -1.10 -30.29
C GLY A 302 -16.34 -2.47 -30.65
N THR A 303 -16.37 -3.40 -29.68
CA THR A 303 -16.88 -4.78 -29.82
C THR A 303 -18.17 -4.99 -29.01
#